data_68c27c9631936887701d7a44c70bf60b
#
_entry.id   68c27c9631936887701d7a44c70bf60b
#
_cell.length_a   1.000
_cell.length_b   1.000
_cell.length_c   1.000
_cell.angle_alpha   90.00
_cell.angle_beta   90.00
_cell.angle_gamma   90.00
#
_symmetry.space_group_name_H-M   'P 1'
#
loop_
_entity.id
_entity.type
_entity.pdbx_description
1 polymer ?
#
loop_
_entity_poly.entity_id
_entity_poly.type
_entity_poly.pdbx_seq_one_letter_code
_entity_poly.pdbx_strand_id
1 'polypeptide(L)'
;QVPNIIDVHCHTEHAYCGTTVDTAPCVALSQALGVTTLCITEHAFQLYFDKPCAMSFRWQADPAMAKAVWETPGRGRMAAYRQFSEKLRSPFVKIGLELDLFNDGHLLLAPEDLDDDWDIFIGAVHAIQGYVPGQTSQQEAERLFLRDVERLLEHDIDVLAHPFRFFKRNRLKVPSHLFATLAGLLADSGVAAEINFHTYQPETPFIRQCAEKGVKIALASDAHDLAEAGEFWPHVNALRQAGITPKMFPETLFTFQGTVAAPS
;
A
#
# COMPACT_ATOMS: atom_id res chain seq x y z
N GLN A 1 21.47 -17.86 3.11
CA GLN A 1 21.29 -16.40 3.15
C GLN A 1 19.88 -16.11 3.66
N VAL A 2 19.77 -15.26 4.66
CA VAL A 2 18.48 -14.75 5.12
C VAL A 2 17.94 -13.85 3.99
N PRO A 3 16.68 -14.02 3.54
CA PRO A 3 16.14 -13.15 2.49
C PRO A 3 16.13 -11.70 2.96
N ASN A 4 16.36 -10.79 2.02
CA ASN A 4 16.22 -9.37 2.27
C ASN A 4 14.71 -9.06 2.38
N ILE A 5 14.20 -8.87 3.60
CA ILE A 5 12.81 -8.59 3.88
C ILE A 5 12.64 -7.08 3.99
N ILE A 6 11.98 -6.51 2.99
CA ILE A 6 11.53 -5.12 3.01
C ILE A 6 10.06 -5.12 3.39
N ASP A 7 9.72 -4.48 4.49
CA ASP A 7 8.34 -4.14 4.83
C ASP A 7 7.99 -2.82 4.15
N VAL A 8 7.21 -2.89 3.08
CA VAL A 8 6.92 -1.70 2.26
C VAL A 8 5.78 -0.86 2.83
N HIS A 9 5.03 -1.36 3.84
CA HIS A 9 3.78 -0.75 4.28
C HIS A 9 3.59 -0.92 5.80
N CYS A 10 3.79 0.15 6.53
CA CYS A 10 3.58 0.20 7.97
C CYS A 10 3.02 1.56 8.37
N HIS A 11 1.99 1.58 9.21
CA HIS A 11 1.37 2.79 9.74
C HIS A 11 2.02 3.26 11.05
N THR A 12 1.56 4.40 11.53
CA THR A 12 2.05 5.07 12.72
C THR A 12 0.90 5.44 13.66
N GLU A 13 1.21 6.06 14.77
CA GLU A 13 0.23 6.69 15.66
C GLU A 13 -0.55 7.84 14.98
N HIS A 14 -0.21 8.23 13.74
CA HIS A 14 -0.98 9.19 12.96
C HIS A 14 -2.20 8.53 12.28
N ALA A 15 -2.25 7.20 12.14
CA ALA A 15 -3.40 6.52 11.58
C ALA A 15 -4.62 6.58 12.50
N TYR A 16 -5.75 7.06 11.99
CA TYR A 16 -7.02 7.01 12.74
C TYR A 16 -7.56 5.60 12.95
N CYS A 17 -7.15 4.66 12.12
CA CYS A 17 -7.50 3.24 12.19
C CYS A 17 -6.48 2.42 12.99
N GLY A 18 -5.35 2.98 13.38
CA GLY A 18 -4.39 2.34 14.26
C GLY A 18 -5.00 2.03 15.64
N THR A 19 -4.71 0.85 16.18
CA THR A 19 -5.20 0.42 17.49
C THR A 19 -4.14 0.54 18.56
N THR A 20 -3.00 -0.10 18.38
CA THR A 20 -1.88 -0.08 19.33
C THR A 20 -0.55 0.21 18.62
N VAL A 21 -0.60 0.66 17.36
CA VAL A 21 0.61 1.01 16.63
C VAL A 21 1.30 2.20 17.30
N ASP A 22 2.55 1.97 17.70
CA ASP A 22 3.48 2.97 18.19
C ASP A 22 4.75 2.80 17.37
N THR A 23 5.17 3.83 16.67
CA THR A 23 6.23 3.74 15.66
C THR A 23 7.56 3.29 16.26
N ALA A 24 7.95 3.79 17.43
CA ALA A 24 9.25 3.44 17.99
C ALA A 24 9.35 1.94 18.37
N PRO A 25 8.38 1.33 19.07
CA PRO A 25 8.32 -0.12 19.23
C PRO A 25 8.20 -0.90 17.93
N CYS A 26 7.42 -0.43 16.93
CA CYS A 26 7.33 -1.09 15.62
C CYS A 26 8.69 -1.16 14.91
N VAL A 27 9.44 -0.06 14.90
CA VAL A 27 10.81 -0.01 14.33
C VAL A 27 11.72 -1.01 15.04
N ALA A 28 11.73 -0.99 16.37
CA ALA A 28 12.60 -1.88 17.16
C ALA A 28 12.23 -3.36 16.96
N LEU A 29 10.93 -3.68 16.95
CA LEU A 29 10.45 -5.04 16.77
C LEU A 29 10.75 -5.56 15.36
N SER A 30 10.48 -4.77 14.33
CA SER A 30 10.79 -5.13 12.94
C SER A 30 12.29 -5.41 12.75
N GLN A 31 13.15 -4.58 13.33
CA GLN A 31 14.61 -4.83 13.34
C GLN A 31 14.97 -6.14 14.04
N ALA A 32 14.43 -6.38 15.22
CA ALA A 32 14.69 -7.58 16.01
C ALA A 32 14.22 -8.87 15.32
N LEU A 33 13.16 -8.79 14.51
CA LEU A 33 12.60 -9.91 13.75
C LEU A 33 13.26 -10.11 12.37
N GLY A 34 14.28 -9.30 12.03
CA GLY A 34 15.07 -9.50 10.82
C GLY A 34 14.54 -8.82 9.57
N VAL A 35 13.61 -7.87 9.71
CA VAL A 35 13.29 -6.92 8.62
C VAL A 35 14.54 -6.13 8.30
N THR A 36 14.84 -5.94 7.04
CA THR A 36 16.06 -5.25 6.59
C THR A 36 15.80 -3.79 6.22
N THR A 37 14.57 -3.47 5.85
CA THR A 37 14.10 -2.10 5.60
C THR A 37 12.65 -2.02 5.97
N LEU A 38 12.27 -0.99 6.72
CA LEU A 38 10.90 -0.68 7.09
C LEU A 38 10.46 0.62 6.41
N CYS A 39 9.37 0.57 5.64
CA CYS A 39 8.77 1.77 5.04
C CYS A 39 7.58 2.22 5.88
N ILE A 40 7.63 3.44 6.35
CA ILE A 40 6.52 4.12 6.99
C ILE A 40 5.70 4.79 5.89
N THR A 41 4.48 4.33 5.66
CA THR A 41 3.63 4.75 4.53
C THR A 41 2.22 5.03 5.02
N GLU A 42 2.04 6.22 5.61
CA GLU A 42 0.77 6.61 6.23
C GLU A 42 -0.30 6.94 5.19
N HIS A 43 -1.56 6.73 5.54
CA HIS A 43 -2.70 7.10 4.69
C HIS A 43 -2.76 8.61 4.43
N ALA A 44 -2.58 9.06 3.20
CA ALA A 44 -2.64 10.49 2.86
C ALA A 44 -4.00 11.12 3.23
N PHE A 45 -5.13 10.42 2.98
CA PHE A 45 -6.45 10.95 3.33
C PHE A 45 -6.65 11.17 4.84
N GLN A 46 -5.97 10.40 5.69
CA GLN A 46 -6.03 10.61 7.15
C GLN A 46 -5.14 11.75 7.61
N LEU A 47 -4.18 12.16 6.79
CA LEU A 47 -3.30 13.28 7.09
C LEU A 47 -3.90 14.62 6.66
N TYR A 48 -4.75 14.64 5.63
CA TYR A 48 -5.42 15.86 5.18
C TYR A 48 -6.73 16.17 5.90
N PHE A 49 -7.51 15.14 6.25
CA PHE A 49 -8.86 15.31 6.78
C PHE A 49 -8.94 14.92 8.26
N ASP A 50 -9.93 15.46 8.96
CA ASP A 50 -10.29 14.97 10.29
C ASP A 50 -10.87 13.54 10.19
N LYS A 51 -10.92 12.84 11.31
CA LYS A 51 -11.35 11.45 11.35
C LYS A 51 -12.74 11.20 10.73
N PRO A 52 -13.79 11.97 11.04
CA PRO A 52 -15.11 11.79 10.43
C PRO A 52 -15.10 11.94 8.91
N CYS A 53 -14.40 12.95 8.40
CA CYS A 53 -14.28 13.19 6.97
C CYS A 53 -13.44 12.09 6.30
N ALA A 54 -12.24 11.80 6.82
CA ALA A 54 -11.34 10.77 6.31
C ALA A 54 -12.06 9.42 6.17
N MET A 55 -12.71 8.95 7.25
CA MET A 55 -13.34 7.63 7.29
C MET A 55 -14.66 7.54 6.52
N SER A 56 -15.23 8.68 6.10
CA SER A 56 -16.44 8.71 5.27
C SER A 56 -16.19 8.46 3.79
N PHE A 57 -14.97 8.65 3.32
CA PHE A 57 -14.56 8.64 1.91
C PHE A 57 -15.33 9.61 1.01
N ARG A 58 -16.06 10.61 1.58
CA ARG A 58 -16.79 11.62 0.79
C ARG A 58 -15.87 12.51 -0.02
N TRP A 59 -14.69 12.76 0.50
CA TRP A 59 -13.63 13.51 -0.19
C TRP A 59 -13.30 12.92 -1.57
N GLN A 60 -13.47 11.61 -1.74
CA GLN A 60 -13.19 10.94 -3.02
C GLN A 60 -14.07 11.47 -4.15
N ALA A 61 -15.31 11.80 -3.84
CA ALA A 61 -16.28 12.33 -4.83
C ALA A 61 -16.19 13.84 -5.03
N ASP A 62 -15.57 14.57 -4.10
CA ASP A 62 -15.54 16.04 -4.08
C ASP A 62 -14.10 16.56 -3.92
N PRO A 63 -13.37 16.80 -5.03
CA PRO A 63 -12.02 17.37 -4.99
C PRO A 63 -11.94 18.75 -4.34
N ALA A 64 -13.05 19.50 -4.25
CA ALA A 64 -13.06 20.80 -3.58
C ALA A 64 -12.81 20.67 -2.07
N MET A 65 -13.14 19.52 -1.47
CA MET A 65 -12.82 19.26 -0.06
C MET A 65 -11.31 19.22 0.17
N ALA A 66 -10.57 18.54 -0.69
CA ALA A 66 -9.11 18.49 -0.60
C ALA A 66 -8.48 19.85 -0.91
N LYS A 67 -8.95 20.54 -1.95
CA LYS A 67 -8.48 21.86 -2.31
C LYS A 67 -8.59 22.84 -1.13
N ALA A 68 -9.71 22.81 -0.40
CA ALA A 68 -9.90 23.65 0.79
C ALA A 68 -8.84 23.36 1.88
N VAL A 69 -8.45 22.09 2.07
CA VAL A 69 -7.37 21.72 3.00
C VAL A 69 -6.01 22.18 2.48
N TRP A 70 -5.73 21.99 1.19
CA TRP A 70 -4.43 22.36 0.58
C TRP A 70 -4.17 23.85 0.60
N GLU A 71 -5.22 24.67 0.46
CA GLU A 71 -5.13 26.13 0.56
C GLU A 71 -5.02 26.65 2.01
N THR A 72 -5.17 25.77 3.01
CA THR A 72 -5.08 26.13 4.44
C THR A 72 -3.65 25.95 4.95
N PRO A 73 -3.06 26.94 5.65
CA PRO A 73 -1.76 26.77 6.28
C PRO A 73 -1.71 25.55 7.20
N GLY A 74 -0.66 24.74 7.06
CA GLY A 74 -0.47 23.52 7.83
C GLY A 74 -1.15 22.28 7.26
N ARG A 75 -1.97 22.40 6.23
CA ARG A 75 -2.53 21.27 5.44
C ARG A 75 -2.92 20.05 6.28
N GLY A 76 -3.82 20.24 7.22
CA GLY A 76 -4.24 19.20 8.16
C GLY A 76 -3.07 18.71 9.03
N ARG A 77 -2.85 17.39 9.05
CA ARG A 77 -1.80 16.74 9.83
C ARG A 77 -0.56 16.39 9.00
N MET A 78 -0.57 16.64 7.68
CA MET A 78 0.50 16.26 6.77
C MET A 78 1.84 16.89 7.18
N ALA A 79 1.86 18.19 7.50
CA ALA A 79 3.08 18.87 7.94
C ALA A 79 3.66 18.27 9.23
N ALA A 80 2.79 17.88 10.18
CA ALA A 80 3.22 17.23 11.41
C ALA A 80 3.78 15.82 11.14
N TYR A 81 3.12 15.05 10.28
CA TYR A 81 3.61 13.73 9.85
C TYR A 81 4.97 13.83 9.18
N ARG A 82 5.18 14.78 8.28
CA ARG A 82 6.47 14.99 7.61
C ARG A 82 7.59 15.28 8.61
N GLN A 83 7.36 16.20 9.56
CA GLN A 83 8.34 16.50 10.61
C GLN A 83 8.63 15.31 11.52
N PHE A 84 7.63 14.50 11.77
CA PHE A 84 7.75 13.29 12.57
C PHE A 84 8.54 12.21 11.80
N SER A 85 8.12 11.88 10.59
CA SER A 85 8.68 10.79 9.77
C SER A 85 10.13 11.10 9.36
N GLU A 86 10.46 12.35 9.06
CA GLU A 86 11.81 12.75 8.69
C GLU A 86 12.84 12.49 9.82
N LYS A 87 12.41 12.60 11.07
CA LYS A 87 13.28 12.26 12.23
C LYS A 87 13.54 10.75 12.36
N LEU A 88 12.71 9.93 11.75
CA LEU A 88 12.85 8.47 11.73
C LEU A 88 13.68 7.97 10.56
N ARG A 89 13.84 8.78 9.51
CA ARG A 89 14.56 8.43 8.29
C ARG A 89 15.98 7.95 8.62
N SER A 90 16.34 6.79 8.09
CA SER A 90 17.62 6.15 8.34
C SER A 90 17.91 5.14 7.21
N PRO A 91 19.07 4.48 7.18
CA PRO A 91 19.29 3.36 6.28
C PRO A 91 18.27 2.22 6.44
N PHE A 92 17.69 2.06 7.65
CA PHE A 92 16.66 1.06 7.94
C PHE A 92 15.24 1.56 7.69
N VAL A 93 14.94 2.82 7.98
CA VAL A 93 13.58 3.41 7.85
C VAL A 93 13.51 4.27 6.61
N LYS A 94 12.58 3.95 5.73
CA LYS A 94 12.17 4.71 4.57
C LYS A 94 10.81 5.36 4.82
N ILE A 95 10.56 6.49 4.16
CA ILE A 95 9.37 7.31 4.39
C ILE A 95 8.58 7.45 3.09
N GLY A 96 7.29 7.22 3.17
CA GLY A 96 6.39 7.32 2.03
C GLY A 96 4.95 7.58 2.44
N LEU A 97 4.05 7.35 1.49
CA LEU A 97 2.61 7.54 1.66
C LEU A 97 1.82 6.40 1.00
N GLU A 98 0.70 6.06 1.60
CA GLU A 98 -0.35 5.28 0.96
C GLU A 98 -1.40 6.24 0.37
N LEU A 99 -1.56 6.16 -0.96
CA LEU A 99 -2.29 7.12 -1.78
C LEU A 99 -3.54 6.51 -2.38
N ASP A 100 -4.65 7.24 -2.29
CA ASP A 100 -5.90 6.95 -2.97
C ASP A 100 -6.16 7.94 -4.11
N LEU A 101 -7.14 7.63 -4.96
CA LEU A 101 -7.59 8.50 -6.03
C LEU A 101 -8.85 9.29 -5.65
N PHE A 102 -8.97 10.48 -6.24
CA PHE A 102 -10.27 11.10 -6.47
C PHE A 102 -11.03 10.41 -7.60
N ASN A 103 -12.33 10.70 -7.70
CA ASN A 103 -13.19 10.17 -8.76
C ASN A 103 -12.79 10.63 -10.18
N ASP A 104 -12.08 11.73 -10.29
CA ASP A 104 -11.55 12.26 -11.56
C ASP A 104 -10.21 11.62 -11.99
N GLY A 105 -9.64 10.77 -11.13
CA GLY A 105 -8.41 10.03 -11.40
C GLY A 105 -7.13 10.70 -10.90
N HIS A 106 -7.20 11.88 -10.29
CA HIS A 106 -6.03 12.47 -9.64
C HIS A 106 -5.73 11.80 -8.29
N LEU A 107 -4.44 11.76 -7.93
CA LEU A 107 -4.03 11.31 -6.59
C LEU A 107 -4.50 12.31 -5.52
N LEU A 108 -4.90 11.78 -4.38
CA LEU A 108 -5.13 12.58 -3.17
C LEU A 108 -3.78 12.97 -2.55
N LEU A 109 -3.11 13.89 -3.19
CA LEU A 109 -1.85 14.45 -2.74
C LEU A 109 -1.76 15.91 -3.19
N ALA A 110 -1.44 16.81 -2.25
CA ALA A 110 -1.24 18.22 -2.61
C ALA A 110 -0.02 18.37 -3.52
N PRO A 111 -0.06 19.26 -4.51
CA PRO A 111 1.07 19.47 -5.44
C PRO A 111 2.40 19.72 -4.72
N GLU A 112 2.39 20.52 -3.66
CA GLU A 112 3.60 20.81 -2.89
C GLU A 112 4.10 19.61 -2.08
N ASP A 113 3.22 18.68 -1.70
CA ASP A 113 3.61 17.45 -1.00
C ASP A 113 4.10 16.39 -1.99
N LEU A 114 3.72 16.46 -3.28
CA LEU A 114 4.25 15.58 -4.33
C LEU A 114 5.74 15.85 -4.62
N ASP A 115 6.16 17.09 -4.54
CA ASP A 115 7.55 17.51 -4.80
C ASP A 115 8.50 17.23 -3.62
N ASP A 116 8.00 16.63 -2.55
CA ASP A 116 8.80 16.28 -1.39
C ASP A 116 9.64 15.03 -1.60
N ASP A 117 10.66 14.87 -0.78
CA ASP A 117 11.60 13.76 -0.83
C ASP A 117 11.00 12.49 -0.18
N TRP A 118 10.09 11.83 -0.89
CA TRP A 118 9.53 10.54 -0.49
C TRP A 118 10.37 9.39 -1.05
N ASP A 119 10.54 8.33 -0.24
CA ASP A 119 11.25 7.13 -0.67
C ASP A 119 10.35 6.16 -1.46
N ILE A 120 9.02 6.17 -1.22
CA ILE A 120 8.08 5.21 -1.78
C ILE A 120 6.65 5.75 -1.80
N PHE A 121 5.91 5.45 -2.87
CA PHE A 121 4.47 5.64 -2.94
C PHE A 121 3.74 4.31 -3.13
N ILE A 122 2.71 4.09 -2.31
CA ILE A 122 1.84 2.92 -2.41
C ILE A 122 0.47 3.39 -2.86
N GLY A 123 -0.01 2.88 -3.98
CA GLY A 123 -1.37 3.16 -4.47
C GLY A 123 -2.38 2.18 -3.90
N ALA A 124 -3.49 2.67 -3.35
CA ALA A 124 -4.52 1.86 -2.73
C ALA A 124 -5.93 2.12 -3.30
N VAL A 125 -6.77 1.09 -3.27
CA VAL A 125 -8.19 1.19 -3.59
C VAL A 125 -8.99 0.86 -2.33
N HIS A 126 -9.12 1.85 -1.44
CA HIS A 126 -9.90 1.69 -0.20
C HIS A 126 -11.41 1.81 -0.44
N ALA A 127 -11.81 2.70 -1.32
CA ALA A 127 -13.18 2.92 -1.75
C ALA A 127 -13.21 3.16 -3.26
N ILE A 128 -14.36 2.92 -3.87
CA ILE A 128 -14.56 3.10 -5.31
C ILE A 128 -15.76 4.01 -5.53
N GLN A 129 -15.54 5.11 -6.22
CA GLN A 129 -16.62 6.02 -6.59
C GLN A 129 -17.63 5.32 -7.52
N GLY A 130 -18.90 5.43 -7.17
CA GLY A 130 -20.00 4.78 -7.87
C GLY A 130 -20.38 3.41 -7.33
N TYR A 131 -19.59 2.85 -6.42
CA TYR A 131 -19.97 1.63 -5.72
C TYR A 131 -20.90 1.94 -4.54
N VAL A 132 -22.05 1.27 -4.51
CA VAL A 132 -23.02 1.34 -3.40
C VAL A 132 -23.28 -0.07 -2.88
N PRO A 133 -22.95 -0.36 -1.60
CA PRO A 133 -23.15 -1.68 -1.01
C PRO A 133 -24.60 -2.17 -1.16
N GLY A 134 -24.80 -3.40 -1.62
CA GLY A 134 -26.09 -4.01 -1.82
C GLY A 134 -26.89 -3.51 -3.04
N GLN A 135 -26.41 -2.52 -3.78
CA GLN A 135 -27.06 -1.98 -4.99
C GLN A 135 -26.21 -2.20 -6.24
N THR A 136 -24.90 -2.01 -6.15
CA THR A 136 -23.98 -2.22 -7.26
C THR A 136 -23.77 -3.71 -7.49
N SER A 137 -23.96 -4.16 -8.73
CA SER A 137 -23.73 -5.56 -9.10
C SER A 137 -22.24 -5.94 -8.99
N GLN A 138 -21.97 -7.24 -8.85
CA GLN A 138 -20.60 -7.79 -8.84
C GLN A 138 -19.83 -7.34 -10.09
N GLN A 139 -20.42 -7.48 -11.28
CA GLN A 139 -19.81 -7.12 -12.55
C GLN A 139 -19.49 -5.62 -12.64
N GLU A 140 -20.37 -4.77 -12.16
CA GLU A 140 -20.13 -3.33 -12.14
C GLU A 140 -19.04 -2.95 -11.12
N ALA A 141 -19.01 -3.60 -9.95
CA ALA A 141 -17.94 -3.41 -8.97
C ALA A 141 -16.56 -3.80 -9.55
N GLU A 142 -16.49 -4.89 -10.30
CA GLU A 142 -15.28 -5.33 -11.01
C GLU A 142 -14.82 -4.32 -12.07
N ARG A 143 -15.75 -3.79 -12.86
CA ARG A 143 -15.47 -2.76 -13.86
C ARG A 143 -14.94 -1.48 -13.23
N LEU A 144 -15.58 -1.02 -12.15
CA LEU A 144 -15.18 0.16 -11.41
C LEU A 144 -13.80 -0.03 -10.75
N PHE A 145 -13.54 -1.21 -10.20
CA PHE A 145 -12.26 -1.56 -9.61
C PHE A 145 -11.12 -1.49 -10.64
N LEU A 146 -11.29 -2.12 -11.82
CA LEU A 146 -10.27 -2.06 -12.87
C LEU A 146 -10.02 -0.64 -13.33
N ARG A 147 -11.08 0.17 -13.52
CA ARG A 147 -10.94 1.59 -13.87
C ARG A 147 -10.05 2.34 -12.87
N ASP A 148 -10.28 2.14 -11.58
CA ASP A 148 -9.52 2.85 -10.55
C ASP A 148 -8.08 2.33 -10.45
N VAL A 149 -7.85 1.02 -10.65
CA VAL A 149 -6.50 0.47 -10.76
C VAL A 149 -5.76 1.04 -11.97
N GLU A 150 -6.37 1.02 -13.16
CA GLU A 150 -5.77 1.58 -14.38
C GLU A 150 -5.36 3.04 -14.18
N ARG A 151 -6.21 3.84 -13.54
CA ARG A 151 -5.91 5.24 -13.20
C ARG A 151 -4.78 5.38 -12.18
N LEU A 152 -4.74 4.53 -11.15
CA LEU A 152 -3.61 4.51 -10.21
C LEU A 152 -2.28 4.25 -10.92
N LEU A 153 -2.28 3.33 -11.89
CA LEU A 153 -1.09 2.97 -12.64
C LEU A 153 -0.64 4.02 -13.67
N GLU A 154 -1.43 5.08 -13.89
CA GLU A 154 -1.01 6.27 -14.64
C GLU A 154 -0.11 7.21 -13.82
N HIS A 155 -0.05 7.02 -12.50
CA HIS A 155 0.76 7.79 -11.59
C HIS A 155 2.05 7.04 -11.21
N ASP A 156 3.02 7.79 -10.71
CA ASP A 156 4.31 7.26 -10.25
C ASP A 156 4.17 6.63 -8.86
N ILE A 157 3.62 5.42 -8.82
CA ILE A 157 3.51 4.58 -7.63
C ILE A 157 4.42 3.37 -7.76
N ASP A 158 5.00 2.92 -6.65
CA ASP A 158 5.91 1.77 -6.60
C ASP A 158 5.19 0.44 -6.40
N VAL A 159 4.09 0.46 -5.64
CA VAL A 159 3.39 -0.74 -5.16
C VAL A 159 1.88 -0.53 -5.25
N LEU A 160 1.14 -1.54 -5.73
CA LEU A 160 -0.30 -1.62 -5.58
C LEU A 160 -0.63 -2.35 -4.27
N ALA A 161 -1.20 -1.63 -3.31
CA ALA A 161 -1.56 -2.13 -1.99
C ALA A 161 -2.71 -3.14 -2.05
N HIS A 162 -2.61 -4.21 -1.25
CA HIS A 162 -3.69 -5.17 -0.97
C HIS A 162 -4.76 -5.33 -2.09
N PRO A 163 -4.39 -5.78 -3.30
CA PRO A 163 -5.14 -5.60 -4.55
C PRO A 163 -6.62 -5.96 -4.52
N PHE A 164 -7.03 -6.98 -3.75
CA PHE A 164 -8.42 -7.46 -3.73
C PHE A 164 -9.13 -7.21 -2.39
N ARG A 165 -8.56 -6.41 -1.49
CA ARG A 165 -9.16 -6.10 -0.18
C ARG A 165 -10.54 -5.45 -0.34
N PHE A 166 -10.73 -4.60 -1.32
CA PHE A 166 -12.01 -3.96 -1.61
C PHE A 166 -13.16 -4.98 -1.72
N PHE A 167 -12.98 -6.06 -2.48
CA PHE A 167 -14.01 -7.09 -2.66
C PHE A 167 -14.31 -7.81 -1.33
N LYS A 168 -13.28 -8.22 -0.60
CA LYS A 168 -13.44 -8.93 0.69
C LYS A 168 -14.12 -8.05 1.73
N ARG A 169 -13.70 -6.80 1.85
CA ARG A 169 -14.28 -5.81 2.77
C ARG A 169 -15.77 -5.57 2.49
N ASN A 170 -16.16 -5.58 1.22
CA ASN A 170 -17.55 -5.39 0.80
C ASN A 170 -18.35 -6.70 0.66
N ARG A 171 -17.79 -7.83 1.09
CA ARG A 171 -18.40 -9.17 1.00
C ARG A 171 -18.75 -9.58 -0.43
N LEU A 172 -18.01 -9.06 -1.39
CA LEU A 172 -18.08 -9.45 -2.79
C LEU A 172 -17.16 -10.66 -3.03
N LYS A 173 -17.47 -11.42 -4.06
CA LYS A 173 -16.57 -12.50 -4.50
C LYS A 173 -15.30 -11.89 -5.10
N VAL A 174 -14.14 -12.40 -4.72
CA VAL A 174 -12.89 -12.01 -5.37
C VAL A 174 -12.91 -12.48 -6.83
N PRO A 175 -12.72 -11.57 -7.80
CA PRO A 175 -12.86 -11.90 -9.22
C PRO A 175 -11.60 -12.59 -9.77
N SER A 176 -11.48 -13.89 -9.53
CA SER A 176 -10.29 -14.65 -9.95
C SER A 176 -10.02 -14.62 -11.46
N HIS A 177 -11.04 -14.37 -12.27
CA HIS A 177 -10.90 -14.20 -13.71
C HIS A 177 -10.15 -12.91 -14.11
N LEU A 178 -10.04 -11.93 -13.18
CA LEU A 178 -9.27 -10.69 -13.39
C LEU A 178 -7.79 -10.81 -12.97
N PHE A 179 -7.36 -11.92 -12.37
CA PHE A 179 -5.99 -12.06 -11.89
C PHE A 179 -4.96 -11.88 -13.01
N ALA A 180 -5.18 -12.52 -14.17
CA ALA A 180 -4.28 -12.41 -15.33
C ALA A 180 -4.25 -10.99 -15.91
N THR A 181 -5.39 -10.31 -15.93
CA THR A 181 -5.52 -8.93 -16.40
C THR A 181 -4.77 -8.00 -15.48
N LEU A 182 -5.02 -8.07 -14.16
CA LEU A 182 -4.36 -7.22 -13.18
C LEU A 182 -2.85 -7.45 -13.15
N ALA A 183 -2.41 -8.72 -13.16
CA ALA A 183 -0.98 -9.03 -13.23
C ALA A 183 -0.32 -8.52 -14.54
N GLY A 184 -1.07 -8.48 -15.65
CA GLY A 184 -0.63 -7.85 -16.91
C GLY A 184 -0.43 -6.34 -16.77
N LEU A 185 -1.44 -5.63 -16.24
CA LEU A 185 -1.36 -4.19 -16.00
C LEU A 185 -0.17 -3.81 -15.10
N LEU A 186 0.06 -4.58 -14.03
CA LEU A 186 1.21 -4.37 -13.14
C LEU A 186 2.56 -4.63 -13.84
N ALA A 187 2.63 -5.67 -14.69
CA ALA A 187 3.84 -5.94 -15.45
C ALA A 187 4.16 -4.81 -16.45
N ASP A 188 3.13 -4.30 -17.14
CA ASP A 188 3.26 -3.24 -18.14
C ASP A 188 3.66 -1.89 -17.50
N SER A 189 3.18 -1.60 -16.27
CA SER A 189 3.50 -0.38 -15.52
C SER A 189 4.78 -0.47 -14.69
N GLY A 190 5.31 -1.67 -14.46
CA GLY A 190 6.46 -1.88 -13.57
C GLY A 190 6.14 -1.76 -12.07
N VAL A 191 4.86 -1.67 -11.70
CA VAL A 191 4.39 -1.55 -10.31
C VAL A 191 4.36 -2.91 -9.63
N ALA A 192 4.85 -2.98 -8.39
CA ALA A 192 4.86 -4.22 -7.62
C ALA A 192 3.47 -4.58 -7.06
N ALA A 193 3.21 -5.87 -6.86
CA ALA A 193 2.01 -6.36 -6.20
C ALA A 193 2.27 -6.63 -4.73
N GLU A 194 1.46 -6.09 -3.84
CA GLU A 194 1.59 -6.29 -2.40
C GLU A 194 1.04 -7.64 -1.95
N ILE A 195 1.76 -8.31 -1.06
CA ILE A 195 1.26 -9.37 -0.18
C ILE A 195 1.05 -8.78 1.22
N ASN A 196 -0.18 -8.87 1.71
CA ASN A 196 -0.62 -8.24 2.94
C ASN A 196 -1.61 -9.15 3.68
N PHE A 197 -1.42 -9.29 4.98
CA PHE A 197 -2.25 -10.14 5.83
C PHE A 197 -3.11 -9.35 6.83
N HIS A 198 -2.96 -8.02 6.88
CA HIS A 198 -3.83 -7.20 7.70
C HIS A 198 -5.29 -7.37 7.23
N THR A 199 -6.17 -7.81 8.12
CA THR A 199 -7.60 -8.07 7.94
C THR A 199 -7.96 -9.24 7.01
N TYR A 200 -7.26 -9.49 5.90
CA TYR A 200 -7.60 -10.52 4.92
C TYR A 200 -6.38 -11.23 4.36
N GLN A 201 -6.55 -12.52 4.02
CA GLN A 201 -5.49 -13.27 3.35
C GLN A 201 -5.37 -12.87 1.88
N PRO A 202 -4.15 -12.78 1.34
CA PRO A 202 -3.93 -12.53 -0.07
C PRO A 202 -4.35 -13.72 -0.95
N GLU A 203 -4.53 -13.46 -2.24
CA GLU A 203 -4.92 -14.48 -3.24
C GLU A 203 -3.67 -15.18 -3.80
N THR A 204 -3.34 -16.35 -3.29
CA THR A 204 -2.16 -17.14 -3.72
C THR A 204 -2.11 -17.38 -5.25
N PRO A 205 -3.24 -17.67 -5.95
CA PRO A 205 -3.21 -17.80 -7.41
C PRO A 205 -2.84 -16.49 -8.14
N PHE A 206 -3.23 -15.32 -7.58
CA PHE A 206 -2.83 -14.02 -8.12
C PHE A 206 -1.32 -13.79 -7.95
N ILE A 207 -0.78 -14.08 -6.75
CA ILE A 207 0.67 -13.97 -6.48
C ILE A 207 1.47 -14.79 -7.49
N ARG A 208 1.02 -16.02 -7.79
CA ARG A 208 1.64 -16.87 -8.80
C ARG A 208 1.64 -16.22 -10.17
N GLN A 209 0.51 -15.68 -10.62
CA GLN A 209 0.40 -15.02 -11.93
C GLN A 209 1.27 -13.76 -12.01
N CYS A 210 1.39 -13.00 -10.93
CA CYS A 210 2.32 -11.89 -10.85
C CYS A 210 3.77 -12.35 -11.08
N ALA A 211 4.21 -13.38 -10.37
CA ALA A 211 5.57 -13.91 -10.51
C ALA A 211 5.83 -14.47 -11.93
N GLU A 212 4.87 -15.17 -12.52
CA GLU A 212 4.95 -15.71 -13.90
C GLU A 212 5.09 -14.60 -14.94
N LYS A 213 4.52 -13.42 -14.69
CA LYS A 213 4.63 -12.23 -15.55
C LYS A 213 5.80 -11.31 -15.23
N GLY A 214 6.62 -11.65 -14.23
CA GLY A 214 7.77 -10.85 -13.81
C GLY A 214 7.43 -9.63 -12.95
N VAL A 215 6.19 -9.54 -12.47
CA VAL A 215 5.77 -8.52 -11.49
C VAL A 215 6.51 -8.77 -10.17
N LYS A 216 7.12 -7.73 -9.61
CA LYS A 216 7.75 -7.81 -8.30
C LYS A 216 6.68 -7.97 -7.21
N ILE A 217 7.01 -8.75 -6.20
CA ILE A 217 6.15 -8.98 -5.04
C ILE A 217 6.69 -8.17 -3.86
N ALA A 218 5.88 -7.26 -3.35
CA ALA A 218 6.18 -6.44 -2.18
C ALA A 218 5.58 -7.09 -0.93
N LEU A 219 6.36 -7.23 0.12
CA LEU A 219 5.90 -7.75 1.41
C LEU A 219 5.50 -6.58 2.30
N ALA A 220 4.34 -6.67 2.94
CA ALA A 220 3.79 -5.59 3.75
C ALA A 220 3.15 -6.11 5.03
N SER A 221 3.53 -5.54 6.16
CA SER A 221 2.82 -5.78 7.42
C SER A 221 1.47 -5.07 7.42
N ASP A 222 1.41 -3.86 6.85
CA ASP A 222 0.27 -2.95 6.95
C ASP A 222 -0.14 -2.78 8.43
N ALA A 223 0.88 -2.66 9.28
CA ALA A 223 0.70 -2.75 10.72
C ALA A 223 -0.14 -1.60 11.25
N HIS A 224 -1.29 -1.93 11.84
CA HIS A 224 -2.18 -1.07 12.61
C HIS A 224 -2.16 -1.44 14.09
N ASP A 225 -1.50 -2.55 14.41
CA ASP A 225 -1.30 -3.09 15.74
C ASP A 225 0.17 -3.52 15.87
N LEU A 226 0.74 -3.35 17.06
CA LEU A 226 2.14 -3.73 17.31
C LEU A 226 2.39 -5.23 17.06
N ALA A 227 1.38 -6.07 17.23
CA ALA A 227 1.50 -7.51 16.97
C ALA A 227 1.70 -7.86 15.47
N GLU A 228 1.37 -6.94 14.57
CA GLU A 228 1.55 -7.13 13.11
C GLU A 228 2.96 -6.75 12.65
N ALA A 229 3.68 -5.93 13.44
CA ALA A 229 4.99 -5.40 13.07
C ALA A 229 6.04 -6.50 12.97
N GLY A 230 6.72 -6.58 11.82
CA GLY A 230 7.85 -7.50 11.61
C GLY A 230 7.46 -8.97 11.43
N GLU A 231 6.18 -9.34 11.44
CA GLU A 231 5.74 -10.70 11.22
C GLU A 231 5.57 -11.02 9.73
N PHE A 232 6.56 -11.73 9.13
CA PHE A 232 6.54 -12.09 7.71
C PHE A 232 6.41 -13.60 7.45
N TRP A 233 6.20 -14.41 8.48
CA TRP A 233 6.02 -15.85 8.29
C TRP A 233 4.80 -16.21 7.41
N PRO A 234 3.62 -15.59 7.57
CA PRO A 234 2.49 -15.83 6.67
C PRO A 234 2.81 -15.48 5.21
N HIS A 235 3.57 -14.39 4.97
CA HIS A 235 3.99 -13.95 3.63
C HIS A 235 4.90 -14.99 2.96
N VAL A 236 5.91 -15.47 3.68
CA VAL A 236 6.84 -16.52 3.18
C VAL A 236 6.05 -17.80 2.84
N ASN A 237 5.06 -18.15 3.67
CA ASN A 237 4.22 -19.31 3.38
C ASN A 237 3.34 -19.10 2.13
N ALA A 238 2.76 -17.91 1.93
CA ALA A 238 2.02 -17.57 0.72
C ALA A 238 2.88 -17.64 -0.54
N LEU A 239 4.12 -17.11 -0.48
CA LEU A 239 5.09 -17.23 -1.57
C LEU A 239 5.36 -18.71 -1.91
N ARG A 240 5.61 -19.54 -0.89
CA ARG A 240 5.83 -20.98 -1.09
C ARG A 240 4.63 -21.66 -1.73
N GLN A 241 3.40 -21.35 -1.30
CA GLN A 241 2.15 -21.88 -1.90
C GLN A 241 1.96 -21.39 -3.34
N ALA A 242 2.45 -20.20 -3.68
CA ALA A 242 2.47 -19.70 -5.05
C ALA A 242 3.55 -20.37 -5.92
N GLY A 243 4.43 -21.21 -5.35
CA GLY A 243 5.54 -21.87 -6.06
C GLY A 243 6.83 -21.04 -6.07
N ILE A 244 6.89 -19.95 -5.32
CA ILE A 244 8.06 -19.07 -5.23
C ILE A 244 8.96 -19.58 -4.11
N THR A 245 10.13 -20.08 -4.48
CA THR A 245 11.11 -20.62 -3.53
C THR A 245 12.11 -19.55 -3.09
N PRO A 246 12.82 -19.74 -1.95
CA PRO A 246 13.83 -18.80 -1.50
C PRO A 246 14.92 -18.47 -2.52
N LYS A 247 15.24 -19.38 -3.44
CA LYS A 247 16.20 -19.13 -4.53
C LYS A 247 15.70 -18.10 -5.53
N MET A 248 14.39 -17.92 -5.65
CA MET A 248 13.78 -16.95 -6.56
C MET A 248 13.58 -15.56 -5.92
N PHE A 249 13.74 -15.42 -4.60
CA PHE A 249 13.50 -14.18 -3.88
C PHE A 249 14.25 -12.96 -4.45
N PRO A 250 15.55 -13.05 -4.77
CA PRO A 250 16.29 -11.89 -5.29
C PRO A 250 15.69 -11.30 -6.59
N GLU A 251 15.08 -12.17 -7.41
CA GLU A 251 14.50 -11.78 -8.69
C GLU A 251 13.01 -11.47 -8.59
N THR A 252 12.33 -11.98 -7.56
CA THR A 252 10.87 -11.90 -7.44
C THR A 252 10.44 -10.82 -6.45
N LEU A 253 11.16 -10.64 -5.34
CA LEU A 253 10.76 -9.66 -4.33
C LEU A 253 11.11 -8.23 -4.76
N PHE A 254 10.28 -7.31 -4.31
CA PHE A 254 10.50 -5.88 -4.47
C PHE A 254 11.80 -5.46 -3.77
N THR A 255 12.56 -4.60 -4.43
CA THR A 255 13.76 -3.95 -3.87
C THR A 255 13.85 -2.53 -4.41
N PHE A 256 14.36 -1.61 -3.61
CA PHE A 256 14.66 -0.26 -4.10
C PHE A 256 15.74 -0.30 -5.18
N GLN A 257 15.56 0.49 -6.25
CA GLN A 257 16.59 0.62 -7.28
C GLN A 257 17.87 1.20 -6.67
N GLY A 258 19.00 0.58 -6.94
CA GLY A 258 20.32 1.03 -6.45
C GLY A 258 20.79 0.39 -5.13
N THR A 259 19.99 -0.45 -4.47
CA THR A 259 20.49 -1.32 -3.40
C THR A 259 21.23 -2.50 -4.00
N VAL A 260 22.55 -2.34 -4.17
CA VAL A 260 23.44 -3.45 -4.51
C VAL A 260 23.37 -4.44 -3.35
N ALA A 261 23.01 -5.70 -3.64
CA ALA A 261 23.09 -6.76 -2.66
C ALA A 261 24.49 -6.73 -2.01
N ALA A 262 24.53 -6.71 -0.68
CA ALA A 262 25.79 -6.75 0.03
C ALA A 262 26.60 -7.95 -0.48
N PRO A 263 27.89 -7.79 -0.80
CA PRO A 263 28.72 -8.89 -1.27
C PRO A 263 28.75 -9.99 -0.21
N SER A 264 28.56 -11.21 -0.67
CA SER A 264 28.58 -12.47 0.09
C SER A 264 29.90 -12.71 0.84
#